data_b21bd9bc32ea4fac4b7dbea8d00691fb
#
_entry.id   b21bd9bc32ea4fac4b7dbea8d00691fb
#
_cell.length_a   1.000
_cell.length_b   1.000
_cell.length_c   1.000
_cell.angle_alpha   90.00
_cell.angle_beta   90.00
_cell.angle_gamma   90.00
#
_symmetry.space_group_name_H-M   'P 1'
#
loop_
_entity.id
_entity.type
_entity.pdbx_description
1 polymer ?
#
loop_
_entity_poly.entity_id
_entity_poly.type
_entity_poly.pdbx_seq_one_letter_code
_entity_poly.pdbx_strand_id
1 'polypeptide(L)'
;GTYLKEDSEQFLKEIDEIFTDCHVAAGLPCPAGGDGVSRSYRTAAEASRYRYIYRQEKYLSYELLKPDKRKNTGSHLKLFELMEKDIKNEDFLDFKIRMEGLIYSFQNGGYTIDYCSSTLRDLVTLFYQTIQQYQMDMWVVFGYDLREHYQQIRDIDTFHQWGNDICEILLKNVQQKKNAGGIDLKDKM
;
A
#
# COMPACT_ATOMS: atom_id res chain seq x y z
N GLY A 1 -15.48 -29.84 -6.90
CA GLY A 1 -14.50 -28.83 -6.43
C GLY A 1 -13.04 -29.27 -6.55
N THR A 2 -12.76 -30.58 -6.50
CA THR A 2 -11.39 -31.15 -6.51
C THR A 2 -10.75 -31.09 -7.90
N TYR A 3 -11.49 -31.41 -8.96
CA TYR A 3 -10.97 -31.42 -10.34
C TYR A 3 -10.45 -30.07 -10.81
N LEU A 4 -11.12 -28.96 -10.49
CA LEU A 4 -10.68 -27.61 -10.90
C LEU A 4 -9.37 -27.15 -10.23
N LYS A 5 -8.99 -27.76 -9.12
CA LYS A 5 -7.76 -27.41 -8.42
C LYS A 5 -6.54 -28.12 -9.02
N GLU A 6 -6.69 -29.39 -9.35
CA GLU A 6 -5.64 -30.18 -10.01
C GLU A 6 -5.35 -29.67 -11.42
N ASP A 7 -6.41 -29.36 -12.20
CA ASP A 7 -6.26 -28.79 -13.55
C ASP A 7 -5.57 -27.41 -13.53
N SER A 8 -5.86 -26.58 -12.51
CA SER A 8 -5.18 -25.29 -12.37
C SER A 8 -3.73 -25.41 -11.94
N GLU A 9 -3.39 -26.36 -11.10
CA GLU A 9 -1.99 -26.62 -10.70
C GLU A 9 -1.15 -27.15 -11.86
N GLN A 10 -1.73 -28.05 -12.68
CA GLN A 10 -1.09 -28.53 -13.89
C GLN A 10 -0.86 -27.41 -14.90
N PHE A 11 -1.88 -26.59 -15.15
CA PHE A 11 -1.80 -25.44 -16.05
C PHE A 11 -0.75 -24.40 -15.60
N LEU A 12 -0.65 -24.14 -14.29
CA LEU A 12 0.38 -23.24 -13.75
C LEU A 12 1.80 -23.79 -13.93
N LYS A 13 2.00 -25.09 -13.79
CA LYS A 13 3.30 -25.74 -14.08
C LYS A 13 3.69 -25.57 -15.55
N GLU A 14 2.76 -25.81 -16.45
CA GLU A 14 2.99 -25.66 -17.90
C GLU A 14 3.31 -24.20 -18.27
N ILE A 15 2.65 -23.22 -17.63
CA ILE A 15 2.96 -21.79 -17.81
C ILE A 15 4.34 -21.46 -17.27
N ASP A 16 4.71 -21.94 -16.08
CA ASP A 16 6.03 -21.69 -15.48
C ASP A 16 7.19 -22.26 -16.31
N GLU A 17 6.96 -23.39 -17.02
CA GLU A 17 7.94 -23.97 -17.94
C GLU A 17 8.16 -23.10 -19.20
N ILE A 18 7.13 -22.38 -19.64
CA ILE A 18 7.17 -21.55 -20.86
C ILE A 18 7.56 -20.10 -20.55
N PHE A 19 7.10 -19.56 -19.43
CA PHE A 19 7.23 -18.15 -19.05
C PHE A 19 7.78 -17.99 -17.63
N THR A 20 9.04 -17.60 -17.50
CA THR A 20 9.75 -17.47 -16.20
C THR A 20 9.19 -16.37 -15.29
N ASP A 21 8.59 -15.31 -15.84
CA ASP A 21 8.09 -14.13 -15.10
C ASP A 21 6.58 -13.88 -15.31
N CYS A 22 5.80 -14.94 -15.57
CA CYS A 22 4.38 -14.81 -15.82
C CYS A 22 3.58 -14.84 -14.51
N HIS A 23 2.63 -13.92 -14.37
CA HIS A 23 1.61 -13.94 -13.32
C HIS A 23 0.25 -14.21 -13.93
N VAL A 24 -0.49 -15.12 -13.32
CA VAL A 24 -1.81 -15.55 -13.79
C VAL A 24 -2.90 -15.01 -12.86
N ALA A 25 -3.91 -14.38 -13.43
CA ALA A 25 -5.10 -13.97 -12.70
C ALA A 25 -6.33 -14.74 -13.19
N ALA A 26 -7.03 -15.39 -12.28
CA ALA A 26 -8.24 -16.14 -12.58
C ALA A 26 -9.50 -15.40 -12.10
N GLY A 27 -10.49 -15.29 -12.99
CA GLY A 27 -11.82 -14.79 -12.65
C GLY A 27 -12.73 -15.87 -12.07
N LEU A 28 -13.97 -15.47 -11.77
CA LEU A 28 -14.98 -16.43 -11.33
C LEU A 28 -15.31 -17.43 -12.46
N PRO A 29 -15.53 -18.71 -12.13
CA PRO A 29 -16.02 -19.68 -13.11
C PRO A 29 -17.32 -19.19 -13.78
N CYS A 30 -17.41 -19.35 -15.08
CA CYS A 30 -18.61 -18.97 -15.80
C CYS A 30 -19.35 -20.21 -16.31
N PRO A 31 -20.69 -20.27 -16.19
CA PRO A 31 -21.48 -21.21 -16.96
C PRO A 31 -21.37 -20.88 -18.46
N ALA A 32 -21.54 -21.89 -19.31
CA ALA A 32 -21.52 -21.69 -20.76
C ALA A 32 -22.61 -20.69 -21.18
N GLY A 33 -22.19 -19.53 -21.70
CA GLY A 33 -23.05 -18.44 -22.13
C GLY A 33 -22.36 -17.08 -22.14
N GLY A 34 -22.80 -16.16 -23.00
CA GLY A 34 -22.10 -14.88 -23.27
C GLY A 34 -21.87 -13.98 -22.06
N ASP A 35 -22.84 -13.86 -21.16
CA ASP A 35 -22.71 -13.02 -19.96
C ASP A 35 -21.72 -13.59 -18.93
N GLY A 36 -21.55 -14.91 -18.90
CA GLY A 36 -20.61 -15.59 -18.03
C GLY A 36 -19.17 -15.25 -18.37
N VAL A 37 -18.79 -15.23 -19.65
CA VAL A 37 -17.44 -14.91 -20.11
C VAL A 37 -17.05 -13.48 -19.73
N SER A 38 -17.95 -12.52 -19.96
CA SER A 38 -17.73 -11.11 -19.58
C SER A 38 -17.53 -10.94 -18.09
N ARG A 39 -18.27 -11.67 -17.26
CA ARG A 39 -18.12 -11.65 -15.80
C ARG A 39 -16.79 -12.28 -15.37
N SER A 40 -16.43 -13.43 -15.95
CA SER A 40 -15.17 -14.09 -15.67
C SER A 40 -13.98 -13.18 -16.01
N TYR A 41 -14.00 -12.57 -17.19
CA TYR A 41 -12.96 -11.62 -17.61
C TYR A 41 -12.85 -10.41 -16.66
N ARG A 42 -13.96 -9.77 -16.29
CA ARG A 42 -13.94 -8.63 -15.36
C ARG A 42 -13.37 -8.98 -14.01
N THR A 43 -13.74 -10.14 -13.46
CA THR A 43 -13.22 -10.60 -12.17
C THR A 43 -11.75 -11.04 -12.25
N ALA A 44 -11.29 -11.57 -13.37
CA ALA A 44 -9.87 -11.83 -13.62
C ALA A 44 -9.07 -10.51 -13.70
N ALA A 45 -9.57 -9.52 -14.42
CA ALA A 45 -8.95 -8.20 -14.49
C ALA A 45 -8.90 -7.50 -13.11
N GLU A 46 -9.93 -7.66 -12.28
CA GLU A 46 -9.91 -7.18 -10.91
C GLU A 46 -8.89 -7.96 -10.07
N ALA A 47 -8.83 -9.28 -10.18
CA ALA A 47 -7.84 -10.10 -9.48
C ALA A 47 -6.40 -9.71 -9.85
N SER A 48 -6.12 -9.42 -11.11
CA SER A 48 -4.79 -9.01 -11.57
C SER A 48 -4.28 -7.72 -10.90
N ARG A 49 -5.18 -6.80 -10.53
CA ARG A 49 -4.83 -5.56 -9.83
C ARG A 49 -4.31 -5.79 -8.42
N TYR A 50 -4.69 -6.91 -7.81
CA TYR A 50 -4.20 -7.31 -6.48
C TYR A 50 -2.72 -7.71 -6.47
N ARG A 51 -2.07 -7.84 -7.65
CA ARG A 51 -0.63 -8.00 -7.76
C ARG A 51 0.14 -6.88 -7.05
N TYR A 52 -0.44 -5.70 -6.96
CA TYR A 52 0.14 -4.61 -6.18
C TYR A 52 0.34 -4.98 -4.71
N ILE A 53 -0.59 -5.78 -4.12
CA ILE A 53 -0.55 -6.21 -2.71
C ILE A 53 0.15 -7.56 -2.56
N TYR A 54 -0.05 -8.47 -3.53
CA TYR A 54 0.44 -9.86 -3.49
C TYR A 54 1.46 -10.10 -4.60
N ARG A 55 2.56 -9.34 -4.59
CA ARG A 55 3.58 -9.41 -5.64
C ARG A 55 4.22 -10.79 -5.78
N GLN A 56 4.41 -11.49 -4.65
CA GLN A 56 5.07 -12.81 -4.62
C GLN A 56 4.17 -13.93 -5.15
N GLU A 57 2.87 -13.69 -5.23
CA GLU A 57 1.92 -14.68 -5.68
C GLU A 57 1.91 -14.75 -7.21
N LYS A 58 2.33 -15.86 -7.77
CA LYS A 58 2.26 -16.10 -9.22
C LYS A 58 0.83 -16.31 -9.73
N TYR A 59 -0.07 -16.76 -8.85
CA TYR A 59 -1.47 -17.05 -9.16
C TYR A 59 -2.41 -16.30 -8.24
N LEU A 60 -3.24 -15.44 -8.82
CA LEU A 60 -4.26 -14.69 -8.11
C LEU A 60 -5.65 -15.11 -8.59
N SER A 61 -6.44 -15.72 -7.74
CA SER A 61 -7.83 -16.08 -8.02
C SER A 61 -8.79 -15.13 -7.33
N TYR A 62 -9.73 -14.56 -8.10
CA TYR A 62 -10.79 -13.70 -7.53
C TYR A 62 -11.61 -14.43 -6.47
N GLU A 63 -11.83 -15.74 -6.61
CA GLU A 63 -12.54 -16.55 -5.65
C GLU A 63 -11.79 -16.66 -4.31
N LEU A 64 -10.46 -16.75 -4.34
CA LEU A 64 -9.62 -16.81 -3.15
C LEU A 64 -9.45 -15.44 -2.48
N LEU A 65 -9.33 -14.37 -3.28
CA LEU A 65 -9.21 -12.99 -2.79
C LEU A 65 -10.46 -12.55 -2.02
N LYS A 66 -11.65 -12.96 -2.45
CA LYS A 66 -12.95 -12.66 -1.81
C LYS A 66 -13.06 -11.24 -1.26
N PRO A 67 -12.83 -10.20 -2.08
CA PRO A 67 -12.86 -8.83 -1.58
C PRO A 67 -14.24 -8.50 -0.99
N ASP A 68 -14.27 -8.04 0.26
CA ASP A 68 -15.51 -7.66 0.93
C ASP A 68 -15.68 -6.14 0.91
N LYS A 69 -16.55 -5.64 0.05
CA LYS A 69 -16.86 -4.21 -0.08
C LYS A 69 -17.36 -3.57 1.22
N ARG A 70 -17.95 -4.36 2.14
CA ARG A 70 -18.43 -3.86 3.44
C ARG A 70 -17.28 -3.47 4.37
N LYS A 71 -16.09 -4.04 4.18
CA LYS A 71 -14.90 -3.71 4.95
C LYS A 71 -14.31 -2.34 4.58
N ASN A 72 -14.68 -1.78 3.43
CA ASN A 72 -14.17 -0.50 2.93
C ASN A 72 -14.73 0.72 3.68
N THR A 73 -15.69 0.56 4.58
CA THR A 73 -16.35 1.69 5.23
C THR A 73 -15.69 2.02 6.57
N GLY A 74 -14.92 3.10 6.59
CA GLY A 74 -14.47 3.76 7.83
C GLY A 74 -13.46 3.01 8.70
N SER A 75 -12.97 1.84 8.28
CA SER A 75 -12.11 0.99 9.12
C SER A 75 -10.77 1.63 9.48
N HIS A 76 -10.25 2.54 8.66
CA HIS A 76 -8.96 3.19 8.91
C HIS A 76 -9.05 4.66 9.38
N LEU A 77 -10.25 5.26 9.52
CA LEU A 77 -10.39 6.65 9.96
C LEU A 77 -9.73 6.88 11.32
N LYS A 78 -10.04 6.05 12.32
CA LYS A 78 -9.42 6.15 13.64
C LYS A 78 -7.91 5.95 13.62
N LEU A 79 -7.41 5.14 12.70
CA LEU A 79 -5.98 4.92 12.53
C LEU A 79 -5.30 6.20 12.01
N PHE A 80 -5.91 6.87 11.03
CA PHE A 80 -5.40 8.16 10.53
C PHE A 80 -5.44 9.26 11.59
N GLU A 81 -6.50 9.35 12.39
CA GLU A 81 -6.56 10.28 13.54
C GLU A 81 -5.42 10.03 14.55
N LEU A 82 -5.08 8.76 14.80
CA LEU A 82 -3.95 8.41 15.66
C LEU A 82 -2.62 8.76 15.01
N MET A 83 -2.44 8.48 13.71
CA MET A 83 -1.24 8.87 12.96
C MET A 83 -1.03 10.39 12.95
N GLU A 84 -2.09 11.19 12.78
CA GLU A 84 -2.00 12.64 12.88
C GLU A 84 -1.58 13.11 14.29
N LYS A 85 -2.09 12.42 15.32
CA LYS A 85 -1.69 12.70 16.71
C LYS A 85 -0.22 12.36 16.95
N ASP A 86 0.25 11.22 16.41
CA ASP A 86 1.65 10.83 16.54
C ASP A 86 2.56 11.88 15.88
N ILE A 87 2.20 12.39 14.69
CA ILE A 87 2.93 13.46 14.02
C ILE A 87 2.96 14.74 14.89
N LYS A 88 1.82 15.15 15.44
CA LYS A 88 1.74 16.34 16.32
C LYS A 88 2.58 16.20 17.58
N ASN A 89 2.69 14.99 18.10
CA ASN A 89 3.51 14.67 19.26
C ASN A 89 4.98 14.36 18.89
N GLU A 90 5.31 14.35 17.58
CA GLU A 90 6.62 13.98 17.04
C GLU A 90 7.01 12.53 17.35
N ASP A 91 6.02 11.68 17.55
CA ASP A 91 6.20 10.26 17.80
C ASP A 91 6.20 9.48 16.47
N PHE A 92 7.26 9.68 15.69
CA PHE A 92 7.43 9.04 14.39
C PHE A 92 7.65 7.53 14.48
N LEU A 93 8.00 7.00 15.64
CA LEU A 93 8.10 5.56 15.86
C LEU A 93 6.70 4.93 15.90
N ASP A 94 5.78 5.48 16.68
CA ASP A 94 4.39 5.01 16.75
C ASP A 94 3.70 5.19 15.40
N PHE A 95 3.95 6.32 14.71
CA PHE A 95 3.48 6.54 13.35
C PHE A 95 3.92 5.40 12.40
N LYS A 96 5.22 5.04 12.41
CA LYS A 96 5.78 3.94 11.61
C LYS A 96 5.10 2.60 11.93
N ILE A 97 4.95 2.27 13.20
CA ILE A 97 4.25 1.05 13.64
C ILE A 97 2.81 1.00 13.12
N ARG A 98 2.09 2.14 13.15
CA ARG A 98 0.73 2.21 12.62
C ARG A 98 0.66 2.06 11.10
N MET A 99 1.62 2.64 10.39
CA MET A 99 1.75 2.47 8.94
C MET A 99 2.02 1.01 8.57
N GLU A 100 2.90 0.34 9.29
CA GLU A 100 3.16 -1.10 9.11
C GLU A 100 1.90 -1.94 9.37
N GLY A 101 1.17 -1.63 10.44
CA GLY A 101 -0.12 -2.26 10.74
C GLY A 101 -1.17 -2.05 9.66
N LEU A 102 -1.22 -0.86 9.05
CA LEU A 102 -2.09 -0.56 7.91
C LEU A 102 -1.74 -1.44 6.70
N ILE A 103 -0.47 -1.49 6.33
CA ILE A 103 0.02 -2.29 5.19
C ILE A 103 -0.28 -3.77 5.41
N TYR A 104 0.01 -4.29 6.61
CA TYR A 104 -0.30 -5.67 6.98
C TYR A 104 -1.81 -5.96 6.88
N SER A 105 -2.66 -5.00 7.25
CA SER A 105 -4.12 -5.16 7.16
C SER A 105 -4.60 -5.34 5.72
N PHE A 106 -3.95 -4.73 4.72
CA PHE A 106 -4.30 -4.91 3.32
C PHE A 106 -3.99 -6.30 2.82
N GLN A 107 -2.89 -6.89 3.26
CA GLN A 107 -2.51 -8.25 2.90
C GLN A 107 -3.42 -9.32 3.52
N ASN A 108 -4.03 -9.04 4.65
CA ASN A 108 -4.80 -10.02 5.43
C ASN A 108 -6.29 -9.68 5.60
N GLY A 109 -6.70 -8.48 5.23
CA GLY A 109 -8.03 -7.96 5.56
C GLY A 109 -9.13 -8.24 4.54
N GLY A 110 -8.81 -8.64 3.32
CA GLY A 110 -9.79 -8.85 2.24
C GLY A 110 -10.46 -7.55 1.78
N TYR A 111 -9.76 -6.43 1.83
CA TYR A 111 -10.21 -5.14 1.30
C TYR A 111 -10.23 -5.13 -0.22
N THR A 112 -11.04 -4.26 -0.83
CA THR A 112 -10.97 -4.05 -2.27
C THR A 112 -9.69 -3.29 -2.64
N ILE A 113 -9.16 -3.58 -3.83
CA ILE A 113 -7.93 -2.91 -4.29
C ILE A 113 -8.10 -1.39 -4.43
N ASP A 114 -9.31 -0.92 -4.79
CA ASP A 114 -9.61 0.52 -4.88
C ASP A 114 -9.54 1.19 -3.50
N TYR A 115 -10.04 0.51 -2.46
CA TYR A 115 -9.94 0.99 -1.09
C TYR A 115 -8.48 1.05 -0.63
N CYS A 116 -7.70 -0.01 -0.83
CA CYS A 116 -6.28 -0.01 -0.50
C CYS A 116 -5.54 1.14 -1.20
N SER A 117 -5.77 1.33 -2.50
CA SER A 117 -5.12 2.39 -3.28
C SER A 117 -5.52 3.80 -2.84
N SER A 118 -6.79 4.01 -2.45
CA SER A 118 -7.22 5.32 -1.92
C SER A 118 -6.59 5.59 -0.57
N THR A 119 -6.56 4.60 0.32
CA THR A 119 -5.99 4.74 1.66
C THR A 119 -4.48 5.01 1.62
N LEU A 120 -3.74 4.38 0.69
CA LEU A 120 -2.32 4.68 0.49
C LEU A 120 -2.11 6.11 -0.03
N ARG A 121 -2.98 6.62 -0.89
CA ARG A 121 -2.96 8.04 -1.32
C ARG A 121 -3.21 9.01 -0.17
N ASP A 122 -4.12 8.66 0.74
CA ASP A 122 -4.38 9.46 1.93
C ASP A 122 -3.15 9.49 2.84
N LEU A 123 -2.43 8.38 2.97
CA LEU A 123 -1.16 8.30 3.70
C LEU A 123 -0.08 9.20 3.05
N VAL A 124 0.05 9.19 1.72
CA VAL A 124 0.96 10.10 1.01
C VAL A 124 0.58 11.56 1.25
N THR A 125 -0.72 11.86 1.30
CA THR A 125 -1.22 13.21 1.62
C THR A 125 -0.84 13.60 3.05
N LEU A 126 -0.90 12.68 3.99
CA LEU A 126 -0.47 12.91 5.37
C LEU A 126 1.05 13.22 5.46
N PHE A 127 1.90 12.55 4.68
CA PHE A 127 3.31 12.91 4.56
C PHE A 127 3.50 14.35 4.06
N TYR A 128 2.75 14.76 3.04
CA TYR A 128 2.78 16.14 2.55
C TYR A 128 2.39 17.15 3.62
N GLN A 129 1.31 16.90 4.33
CA GLN A 129 0.84 17.76 5.43
C GLN A 129 1.90 17.86 6.52
N THR A 130 2.59 16.76 6.83
CA THR A 130 3.69 16.74 7.79
C THR A 130 4.85 17.65 7.35
N ILE A 131 5.27 17.55 6.08
CA ILE A 131 6.33 18.37 5.52
C ILE A 131 5.98 19.86 5.63
N GLN A 132 4.72 20.20 5.29
CA GLN A 132 4.22 21.57 5.40
C GLN A 132 4.16 22.06 6.85
N GLN A 133 3.65 21.24 7.77
CA GLN A 133 3.54 21.55 9.20
C GLN A 133 4.90 21.92 9.80
N TYR A 134 5.95 21.18 9.41
CA TYR A 134 7.31 21.41 9.86
C TYR A 134 8.10 22.37 8.97
N GLN A 135 7.45 23.03 8.01
CA GLN A 135 8.08 24.01 7.09
C GLN A 135 9.37 23.46 6.46
N MET A 136 9.32 22.23 6.00
CA MET A 136 10.44 21.56 5.30
C MET A 136 10.37 21.84 3.81
N ASP A 137 11.51 22.13 3.20
CA ASP A 137 11.60 22.14 1.75
C ASP A 137 11.73 20.70 1.24
N MET A 138 10.71 20.24 0.49
CA MET A 138 10.62 18.86 0.02
C MET A 138 11.80 18.48 -0.90
N TRP A 139 12.24 19.40 -1.77
CA TRP A 139 13.36 19.15 -2.67
C TRP A 139 14.71 19.07 -1.94
N VAL A 140 14.87 19.89 -0.89
CA VAL A 140 16.07 19.85 -0.04
C VAL A 140 16.12 18.57 0.79
N VAL A 141 14.95 18.13 1.31
CA VAL A 141 14.87 17.01 2.24
C VAL A 141 14.86 15.66 1.53
N PHE A 142 14.12 15.55 0.42
CA PHE A 142 13.91 14.27 -0.30
C PHE A 142 14.57 14.23 -1.68
N GLY A 143 14.82 15.36 -2.32
CA GLY A 143 15.36 15.44 -3.68
C GLY A 143 14.34 15.16 -4.80
N TYR A 144 13.06 14.92 -4.44
CA TYR A 144 11.98 14.60 -5.38
C TYR A 144 10.60 14.99 -4.81
N ASP A 145 9.58 15.06 -5.70
CA ASP A 145 8.18 15.18 -5.28
C ASP A 145 7.62 13.83 -4.85
N LEU A 146 7.04 13.77 -3.64
CA LEU A 146 6.53 12.51 -3.07
C LEU A 146 5.37 11.91 -3.89
N ARG A 147 4.51 12.76 -4.51
CA ARG A 147 3.39 12.29 -5.33
C ARG A 147 3.86 11.70 -6.65
N GLU A 148 4.84 12.35 -7.28
CA GLU A 148 5.45 11.84 -8.50
C GLU A 148 6.16 10.51 -8.24
N HIS A 149 6.90 10.41 -7.14
CA HIS A 149 7.56 9.17 -6.75
C HIS A 149 6.55 8.06 -6.44
N TYR A 150 5.48 8.36 -5.69
CA TYR A 150 4.42 7.40 -5.39
C TYR A 150 3.80 6.79 -6.66
N GLN A 151 3.63 7.56 -7.74
CA GLN A 151 3.09 7.05 -9.00
C GLN A 151 4.00 6.00 -9.67
N GLN A 152 5.28 5.96 -9.33
CA GLN A 152 6.26 5.01 -9.86
C GLN A 152 6.30 3.70 -9.04
N ILE A 153 5.75 3.69 -7.84
CA ILE A 153 5.74 2.52 -6.96
C ILE A 153 4.81 1.45 -7.53
N ARG A 154 5.34 0.23 -7.71
CA ARG A 154 4.66 -0.86 -8.41
C ARG A 154 4.05 -1.92 -7.51
N ASP A 155 4.42 -1.94 -6.23
CA ASP A 155 3.97 -2.94 -5.26
C ASP A 155 4.00 -2.39 -3.83
N ILE A 156 3.31 -3.10 -2.94
CA ILE A 156 3.14 -2.71 -1.54
C ILE A 156 4.45 -2.80 -0.74
N ASP A 157 5.34 -3.71 -1.08
CA ASP A 157 6.61 -3.88 -0.37
C ASP A 157 7.53 -2.69 -0.66
N THR A 158 7.60 -2.27 -1.93
CA THR A 158 8.30 -1.04 -2.34
C THR A 158 7.68 0.19 -1.66
N PHE A 159 6.35 0.26 -1.56
CA PHE A 159 5.67 1.33 -0.83
C PHE A 159 6.04 1.33 0.66
N HIS A 160 6.05 0.15 1.29
CA HIS A 160 6.41 0.00 2.69
C HIS A 160 7.84 0.49 2.97
N GLN A 161 8.81 0.05 2.16
CA GLN A 161 10.19 0.51 2.30
C GLN A 161 10.29 2.03 2.13
N TRP A 162 9.70 2.58 1.08
CA TRP A 162 9.69 4.02 0.84
C TRP A 162 9.03 4.82 1.98
N GLY A 163 7.90 4.35 2.52
CA GLY A 163 7.24 4.97 3.65
C GLY A 163 8.11 4.97 4.92
N ASN A 164 8.83 3.88 5.17
CA ASN A 164 9.80 3.79 6.26
C ASN A 164 10.93 4.81 6.10
N ASP A 165 11.49 4.93 4.89
CA ASP A 165 12.55 5.90 4.58
C ASP A 165 12.06 7.35 4.82
N ILE A 166 10.82 7.66 4.42
CA ILE A 166 10.20 8.96 4.71
C ILE A 166 10.10 9.21 6.21
N CYS A 167 9.61 8.24 6.98
CA CYS A 167 9.50 8.38 8.44
C CYS A 167 10.86 8.67 9.09
N GLU A 168 11.91 7.98 8.67
CA GLU A 168 13.27 8.18 9.18
C GLU A 168 13.84 9.58 8.82
N ILE A 169 13.60 10.02 7.58
CA ILE A 169 14.01 11.35 7.12
C ILE A 169 13.25 12.44 7.90
N LEU A 170 11.95 12.29 8.09
CA LEU A 170 11.13 13.23 8.86
C LEU A 170 11.61 13.33 10.31
N LEU A 171 11.81 12.20 10.98
CA LEU A 171 12.31 12.13 12.34
C LEU A 171 13.65 12.88 12.50
N LYS A 172 14.60 12.60 11.61
CA LYS A 172 15.92 13.24 11.61
C LYS A 172 15.82 14.77 11.44
N ASN A 173 15.00 15.22 10.49
CA ASN A 173 14.86 16.66 10.21
C ASN A 173 14.14 17.41 11.34
N VAL A 174 13.11 16.80 11.95
CA VAL A 174 12.43 17.40 13.12
C VAL A 174 13.38 17.53 14.31
N GLN A 175 14.17 16.51 14.59
CA GLN A 175 15.16 16.55 15.66
C GLN A 175 16.25 17.60 15.41
N GLN A 176 16.74 17.74 14.18
CA GLN A 176 17.71 18.75 13.81
C GLN A 176 17.18 20.18 14.02
N LYS A 177 15.92 20.45 13.61
CA LYS A 177 15.29 21.75 13.83
C LYS A 177 15.16 22.10 15.31
N LYS A 178 14.83 21.14 16.18
CA LYS A 178 14.77 21.34 17.62
C LYS A 178 16.13 21.73 18.20
N ASN A 179 17.16 20.99 17.80
CA ASN A 179 18.52 21.25 18.30
C ASN A 179 19.03 22.61 17.85
N ALA A 180 18.74 23.04 16.62
CA ALA A 180 19.09 24.38 16.11
C ALA A 180 18.32 25.50 16.85
N GLY A 181 17.01 25.32 17.09
CA GLY A 181 16.20 26.30 17.83
C GLY A 181 16.53 26.40 19.33
N GLY A 182 17.06 25.34 19.93
CA GLY A 182 17.49 25.30 21.33
C GLY A 182 18.83 26.03 21.61
N ILE A 183 19.67 26.18 20.59
CA ILE A 183 20.95 26.89 20.69
C ILE A 183 20.74 28.41 20.71
N ASP A 184 19.78 28.91 19.92
CA ASP A 184 19.49 30.36 19.81
C ASP A 184 18.92 30.97 21.12
N LEU A 185 18.37 30.14 22.02
CA LEU A 185 17.86 30.59 23.33
C LEU A 185 18.95 30.62 24.41
N LYS A 186 20.04 29.90 24.25
CA LYS A 186 21.16 29.91 25.24
C LYS A 186 22.14 31.02 24.99
N ASP A 187 22.25 31.54 23.78
CA ASP A 187 23.15 32.64 23.44
C ASP A 187 22.56 34.03 23.70
N LYS A 188 21.29 34.09 24.16
CA LYS A 188 20.60 35.36 24.51
C LYS A 188 20.37 35.57 26.00
N MET A 189 20.95 34.75 26.86
CA MET A 189 21.02 34.94 28.29
C MET A 189 22.45 35.25 28.74
#